data_c81378fce5884eddfe97575c572cf286
#
_entry.id   c81378fce5884eddfe97575c572cf286
#
_cell.length_a   1.000
_cell.length_b   1.000
_cell.length_c   1.000
_cell.angle_alpha   90.00
_cell.angle_beta   90.00
_cell.angle_gamma   90.00
#
_symmetry.space_group_name_H-M   'P 1'
#
loop_
_entity.id
_entity.type
_entity.pdbx_description
1 polymer ?
#
loop_
_entity_poly.entity_id
_entity_poly.type
_entity_poly.pdbx_seq_one_letter_code
_entity_poly.pdbx_strand_id
1 'polypeptide(L)'
;GFKSKCKQIDDKNYNFAFIGDSFTEGTPIEYEDSFVGIFAEKTGYKTANLGIVSYSPKIYLSKVNYLLQEGFKFDHLIVFIDISDFYDDTNFYSIDQNLKVTEKYSEKKNLKRRKFLRNNFPLTNFYMFVLKKYKFRSNHKKKLNINESPIFTDKVNLKAKWTYSNENKIEGYDLGIREGNQIMVDQMEKLYEILSQQSIKLSLAVYPWPHQLENDVINSIHVKIWQEFCKNKCENFINYFPIFFDEMNNSSYLETYKKYYFKNDPHFNKVGHKVLAKKLIEIIK
;
A
#
# COMPACT_ATOMS: atom_id res chain seq x y z
N GLY A 1 -10.75 12.07 -2.75
CA GLY A 1 -10.50 13.00 -1.66
C GLY A 1 -9.12 12.78 -1.09
N PHE A 2 -8.69 13.68 -0.24
CA PHE A 2 -7.44 13.56 0.51
C PHE A 2 -7.78 13.21 1.96
N LYS A 3 -7.00 12.35 2.59
CA LYS A 3 -7.08 12.18 4.04
C LYS A 3 -6.36 13.37 4.69
N SER A 4 -7.06 14.18 5.47
CA SER A 4 -6.53 15.39 6.11
C SER A 4 -7.27 15.67 7.43
N LYS A 5 -6.76 16.63 8.22
CA LYS A 5 -7.57 17.25 9.28
C LYS A 5 -8.83 17.88 8.69
N CYS A 6 -9.94 17.85 9.44
CA CYS A 6 -11.27 18.31 9.01
C CYS A 6 -11.39 19.81 8.64
N LYS A 7 -10.33 20.49 8.30
CA LYS A 7 -10.35 21.84 7.72
C LYS A 7 -10.26 21.69 6.21
N GLN A 8 -11.35 21.96 5.54
CA GLN A 8 -11.39 22.06 4.09
C GLN A 8 -10.44 23.16 3.63
N ILE A 9 -9.48 22.81 2.80
CA ILE A 9 -8.52 23.73 2.22
C ILE A 9 -8.84 23.77 0.74
N ASP A 10 -9.39 24.90 0.27
CA ASP A 10 -9.66 25.16 -1.15
C ASP A 10 -8.37 25.43 -1.96
N ASP A 11 -7.22 25.23 -1.35
CA ASP A 11 -5.93 25.46 -1.96
C ASP A 11 -5.44 24.17 -2.64
N LYS A 12 -4.96 24.33 -3.87
CA LYS A 12 -4.43 23.26 -4.70
C LYS A 12 -2.89 23.17 -4.70
N ASN A 13 -2.20 23.99 -3.90
CA ASN A 13 -0.75 24.02 -3.85
C ASN A 13 -0.23 23.32 -2.60
N TYR A 14 0.67 22.36 -2.76
CA TYR A 14 1.27 21.57 -1.69
C TYR A 14 2.79 21.50 -1.87
N ASN A 15 3.53 21.49 -0.76
CA ASN A 15 4.96 21.21 -0.81
C ASN A 15 5.20 19.73 -1.09
N PHE A 16 4.45 18.85 -0.42
CA PHE A 16 4.57 17.41 -0.58
C PHE A 16 3.22 16.75 -0.85
N ALA A 17 3.22 15.83 -1.81
CA ALA A 17 2.15 14.87 -1.99
C ALA A 17 2.67 13.47 -1.67
N PHE A 18 1.88 12.69 -0.93
CA PHE A 18 2.16 11.30 -0.58
C PHE A 18 1.15 10.41 -1.28
N ILE A 19 1.61 9.43 -2.03
CA ILE A 19 0.74 8.46 -2.70
C ILE A 19 1.20 7.04 -2.41
N GLY A 20 0.27 6.14 -2.32
CA GLY A 20 0.42 4.73 -2.00
C GLY A 20 -0.94 4.11 -1.74
N ASP A 21 -0.96 2.96 -1.13
CA ASP A 21 -2.16 2.21 -0.80
C ASP A 21 -2.72 2.51 0.60
N SER A 22 -3.29 1.50 1.25
CA SER A 22 -3.86 1.57 2.61
C SER A 22 -2.85 1.94 3.69
N PHE A 23 -1.57 1.62 3.52
CA PHE A 23 -0.51 2.02 4.46
C PHE A 23 -0.27 3.52 4.40
N THR A 24 -0.27 4.11 3.20
CA THR A 24 -0.14 5.56 3.02
C THR A 24 -1.41 6.29 3.44
N GLU A 25 -2.59 5.74 3.14
CA GLU A 25 -3.85 6.25 3.69
C GLU A 25 -3.81 6.28 5.21
N GLY A 26 -3.09 5.34 5.83
CA GLY A 26 -3.01 5.17 7.28
C GLY A 26 -4.26 4.52 7.86
N THR A 27 -4.74 3.46 7.20
CA THR A 27 -5.84 2.64 7.73
C THR A 27 -5.31 1.71 8.82
N PRO A 28 -5.94 1.56 9.99
CA PRO A 28 -7.19 2.21 10.47
C PRO A 28 -6.96 3.34 11.50
N ILE A 29 -5.89 4.10 11.38
CA ILE A 29 -5.55 5.16 12.34
C ILE A 29 -6.04 6.53 11.88
N GLU A 30 -6.10 7.48 12.82
CA GLU A 30 -6.42 8.88 12.52
C GLU A 30 -5.28 9.54 11.73
N TYR A 31 -5.60 10.62 10.99
CA TYR A 31 -4.61 11.33 10.18
C TYR A 31 -3.40 11.79 11.00
N GLU A 32 -3.64 12.35 12.17
CA GLU A 32 -2.62 12.90 13.08
C GLU A 32 -1.62 11.85 13.58
N ASP A 33 -2.04 10.59 13.67
CA ASP A 33 -1.20 9.45 14.07
C ASP A 33 -0.53 8.77 12.87
N SER A 34 -0.94 9.12 11.63
CA SER A 34 -0.33 8.59 10.42
C SER A 34 1.05 9.21 10.17
N PHE A 35 1.93 8.51 9.46
CA PHE A 35 3.26 9.05 9.16
C PHE A 35 3.19 10.34 8.34
N VAL A 36 2.18 10.49 7.46
CA VAL A 36 1.95 11.71 6.70
C VAL A 36 1.52 12.86 7.62
N GLY A 37 0.60 12.61 8.55
CA GLY A 37 0.15 13.61 9.51
C GLY A 37 1.26 14.06 10.47
N ILE A 38 2.06 13.09 10.98
CA ILE A 38 3.22 13.38 11.83
C ILE A 38 4.27 14.17 11.05
N PHE A 39 4.54 13.81 9.79
CA PHE A 39 5.47 14.55 8.92
C PHE A 39 4.99 16.01 8.74
N ALA A 40 3.72 16.20 8.38
CA ALA A 40 3.13 17.53 8.20
C ALA A 40 3.25 18.40 9.47
N GLU A 41 2.93 17.81 10.63
CA GLU A 41 3.03 18.52 11.91
C GLU A 41 4.46 18.92 12.27
N LYS A 42 5.40 17.98 12.12
CA LYS A 42 6.81 18.18 12.54
C LYS A 42 7.61 19.07 11.60
N THR A 43 7.25 19.13 10.33
CA THR A 43 7.96 19.94 9.32
C THR A 43 7.29 21.27 9.05
N GLY A 44 5.99 21.40 9.31
CA GLY A 44 5.19 22.56 8.94
C GLY A 44 4.86 22.63 7.44
N TYR A 45 5.33 21.66 6.63
CA TYR A 45 5.03 21.63 5.21
C TYR A 45 3.55 21.32 4.93
N LYS A 46 3.03 21.97 3.91
CA LYS A 46 1.70 21.68 3.41
C LYS A 46 1.71 20.36 2.63
N THR A 47 1.00 19.37 3.15
CA THR A 47 1.03 18.01 2.63
C THR A 47 -0.33 17.54 2.12
N ALA A 48 -0.33 16.76 1.02
CA ALA A 48 -1.49 16.05 0.52
C ALA A 48 -1.30 14.54 0.71
N ASN A 49 -2.18 13.87 1.46
CA ASN A 49 -2.22 12.42 1.52
C ASN A 49 -3.19 11.90 0.45
N LEU A 50 -2.64 11.34 -0.62
CA LEU A 50 -3.36 10.80 -1.78
C LEU A 50 -3.56 9.27 -1.68
N GLY A 51 -3.05 8.62 -0.62
CA GLY A 51 -3.17 7.18 -0.42
C GLY A 51 -4.61 6.73 -0.27
N ILE A 52 -4.93 5.58 -0.85
CA ILE A 52 -6.24 4.90 -0.71
C ILE A 52 -6.03 3.39 -0.82
N VAL A 53 -6.79 2.64 -0.05
CA VAL A 53 -6.79 1.16 -0.05
C VAL A 53 -6.74 0.57 -1.46
N SER A 54 -5.84 -0.40 -1.66
CA SER A 54 -5.65 -1.16 -2.91
C SER A 54 -5.23 -0.32 -4.12
N TYR A 55 -4.68 0.87 -3.92
CA TYR A 55 -4.01 1.60 -5.00
C TYR A 55 -2.71 0.89 -5.40
N SER A 56 -2.28 1.10 -6.65
CA SER A 56 -1.10 0.49 -7.26
C SER A 56 -0.53 1.43 -8.33
N PRO A 57 0.63 1.17 -8.94
CA PRO A 57 1.26 2.04 -9.93
C PRO A 57 0.36 2.55 -11.04
N LYS A 58 -0.56 1.73 -11.59
CA LYS A 58 -1.55 2.19 -12.58
C LYS A 58 -2.44 3.31 -12.04
N ILE A 59 -2.86 3.18 -10.79
CA ILE A 59 -3.73 4.18 -10.16
C ILE A 59 -2.91 5.40 -9.73
N TYR A 60 -1.66 5.21 -9.27
CA TYR A 60 -0.78 6.34 -8.94
C TYR A 60 -0.60 7.25 -10.15
N LEU A 61 -0.24 6.67 -11.30
CA LEU A 61 -0.12 7.38 -12.57
C LEU A 61 -1.39 8.13 -12.95
N SER A 62 -2.52 7.41 -12.98
CA SER A 62 -3.83 7.97 -13.36
C SER A 62 -4.25 9.12 -12.44
N LYS A 63 -4.14 8.91 -11.12
CA LYS A 63 -4.57 9.90 -10.12
C LYS A 63 -3.70 11.15 -10.12
N VAL A 64 -2.38 10.99 -10.18
CA VAL A 64 -1.47 12.14 -10.21
C VAL A 64 -1.69 12.94 -11.48
N ASN A 65 -1.76 12.27 -12.66
CA ASN A 65 -2.06 12.95 -13.92
C ASN A 65 -3.38 13.73 -13.86
N TYR A 66 -4.45 13.11 -13.36
CA TYR A 66 -5.73 13.77 -13.18
C TYR A 66 -5.64 15.02 -12.27
N LEU A 67 -4.95 14.92 -11.14
CA LEU A 67 -4.82 16.04 -10.21
C LEU A 67 -4.04 17.21 -10.82
N LEU A 68 -2.97 16.93 -11.57
CA LEU A 68 -2.20 17.95 -12.28
C LEU A 68 -3.05 18.66 -13.34
N GLN A 69 -3.88 17.91 -14.10
CA GLN A 69 -4.84 18.47 -15.05
C GLN A 69 -5.92 19.34 -14.38
N GLU A 70 -6.33 18.99 -13.15
CA GLU A 70 -7.26 19.78 -12.33
C GLU A 70 -6.59 21.00 -11.67
N GLY A 71 -5.32 21.27 -11.97
CA GLY A 71 -4.57 22.41 -11.49
C GLY A 71 -4.01 22.28 -10.08
N PHE A 72 -3.93 21.05 -9.52
CA PHE A 72 -3.15 20.80 -8.30
C PHE A 72 -1.66 20.93 -8.60
N LYS A 73 -0.90 21.44 -7.64
CA LYS A 73 0.54 21.60 -7.73
C LYS A 73 1.21 20.97 -6.52
N PHE A 74 2.31 20.26 -6.79
CA PHE A 74 3.16 19.66 -5.78
C PHE A 74 4.60 20.02 -6.10
N ASP A 75 5.41 20.36 -5.09
CA ASP A 75 6.84 20.53 -5.30
C ASP A 75 7.54 19.17 -5.34
N HIS A 76 7.01 18.20 -4.57
CA HIS A 76 7.59 16.87 -4.42
C HIS A 76 6.52 15.79 -4.23
N LEU A 77 6.56 14.75 -5.05
CA LEU A 77 5.75 13.54 -4.88
C LEU A 77 6.58 12.45 -4.21
N ILE A 78 6.07 11.87 -3.11
CA ILE A 78 6.66 10.70 -2.45
C ILE A 78 5.73 9.52 -2.63
N VAL A 79 6.20 8.50 -3.33
CA VAL A 79 5.45 7.27 -3.61
C VAL A 79 5.85 6.19 -2.63
N PHE A 80 4.91 5.62 -1.91
CA PHE A 80 5.10 4.48 -1.03
C PHE A 80 4.58 3.23 -1.74
N ILE A 81 5.49 2.37 -2.17
CA ILE A 81 5.17 1.13 -2.89
C ILE A 81 5.33 -0.05 -1.96
N ASP A 82 4.32 -0.89 -1.87
CA ASP A 82 4.37 -2.12 -1.10
C ASP A 82 4.26 -3.39 -1.96
N ILE A 83 4.37 -4.53 -1.33
CA ILE A 83 4.35 -5.81 -2.06
C ILE A 83 2.97 -6.15 -2.62
N SER A 84 1.88 -5.61 -2.07
CA SER A 84 0.53 -5.89 -2.58
C SER A 84 0.24 -5.18 -3.88
N ASP A 85 0.97 -4.11 -4.18
CA ASP A 85 0.83 -3.33 -5.41
C ASP A 85 0.99 -4.20 -6.64
N PHE A 86 1.92 -5.16 -6.60
CA PHE A 86 2.11 -6.14 -7.67
C PHE A 86 0.82 -6.89 -7.99
N TYR A 87 0.20 -7.47 -6.97
CA TYR A 87 -1.01 -8.26 -7.15
C TYR A 87 -2.19 -7.39 -7.59
N ASP A 88 -2.34 -6.21 -7.00
CA ASP A 88 -3.43 -5.30 -7.31
C ASP A 88 -3.28 -4.73 -8.73
N ASP A 89 -2.08 -4.37 -9.14
CA ASP A 89 -1.79 -3.84 -10.47
C ASP A 89 -2.00 -4.87 -11.58
N THR A 90 -1.57 -6.10 -11.35
CA THR A 90 -1.63 -7.16 -12.37
C THR A 90 -2.99 -7.83 -12.45
N ASN A 91 -3.67 -8.04 -11.31
CA ASN A 91 -4.91 -8.84 -11.26
C ASN A 91 -6.19 -7.99 -11.29
N PHE A 92 -6.16 -6.73 -10.75
CA PHE A 92 -7.39 -5.96 -10.60
C PHE A 92 -7.54 -4.81 -11.56
N TYR A 93 -6.44 -4.21 -12.03
CA TYR A 93 -6.50 -2.97 -12.79
C TYR A 93 -6.00 -3.13 -14.22
N SER A 94 -6.71 -2.47 -15.14
CA SER A 94 -6.25 -2.18 -16.49
C SER A 94 -6.21 -0.66 -16.68
N ILE A 95 -5.24 -0.18 -17.44
CA ILE A 95 -5.09 1.23 -17.78
C ILE A 95 -5.09 1.37 -19.31
N ASP A 96 -5.80 2.35 -19.84
CA ASP A 96 -5.83 2.64 -21.27
C ASP A 96 -4.81 3.72 -21.68
N GLN A 97 -4.75 4.05 -22.97
CA GLN A 97 -3.84 5.07 -23.51
C GLN A 97 -4.13 6.48 -22.97
N ASN A 98 -5.34 6.75 -22.50
CA ASN A 98 -5.74 8.01 -21.89
C ASN A 98 -5.52 8.03 -20.37
N LEU A 99 -4.77 7.07 -19.84
CA LEU A 99 -4.47 6.88 -18.43
C LEU A 99 -5.73 6.64 -17.56
N LYS A 100 -6.84 6.22 -18.17
CA LYS A 100 -8.06 5.87 -17.44
C LYS A 100 -7.95 4.43 -16.92
N VAL A 101 -8.05 4.29 -15.61
CA VAL A 101 -8.03 2.97 -14.94
C VAL A 101 -9.43 2.38 -14.88
N THR A 102 -9.51 1.10 -15.16
CA THR A 102 -10.73 0.29 -15.02
C THR A 102 -10.43 -1.00 -14.25
N GLU A 103 -11.40 -1.44 -13.43
CA GLU A 103 -11.28 -2.75 -12.76
C GLU A 103 -11.46 -3.88 -13.75
N LYS A 104 -10.59 -4.89 -13.68
CA LYS A 104 -10.72 -6.11 -14.46
C LYS A 104 -11.99 -6.87 -14.10
N TYR A 105 -12.60 -7.50 -15.07
CA TYR A 105 -13.99 -7.98 -15.10
C TYR A 105 -14.40 -9.08 -14.09
N SER A 106 -13.46 -9.73 -13.38
CA SER A 106 -13.77 -10.91 -12.56
C SER A 106 -14.69 -10.65 -11.35
N GLU A 107 -14.67 -9.45 -10.79
CA GLU A 107 -15.52 -9.11 -9.63
C GLU A 107 -16.93 -8.61 -10.02
N LYS A 108 -17.12 -8.02 -11.21
CA LYS A 108 -18.44 -7.49 -11.61
C LYS A 108 -19.54 -8.54 -11.70
N LYS A 109 -19.21 -9.77 -12.09
CA LYS A 109 -20.19 -10.89 -12.18
C LYS A 109 -20.66 -11.33 -10.78
N ASN A 110 -19.74 -11.39 -9.84
CA ASN A 110 -20.04 -11.73 -8.45
C ASN A 110 -20.76 -10.58 -7.72
N LEU A 111 -20.44 -9.34 -8.01
CA LEU A 111 -21.13 -8.17 -7.45
C LEU A 111 -22.58 -8.07 -7.94
N LYS A 112 -22.83 -8.28 -9.24
CA LYS A 112 -24.21 -8.32 -9.79
C LYS A 112 -25.03 -9.43 -9.14
N ARG A 113 -24.45 -10.65 -8.99
CA ARG A 113 -25.11 -11.78 -8.33
C ARG A 113 -25.36 -11.50 -6.84
N ARG A 114 -24.37 -10.92 -6.13
CA ARG A 114 -24.53 -10.54 -4.72
C ARG A 114 -25.57 -9.42 -4.54
N LYS A 115 -25.58 -8.42 -5.43
CA LYS A 115 -26.58 -7.34 -5.41
C LYS A 115 -27.97 -7.87 -5.69
N PHE A 116 -28.13 -8.78 -6.66
CA PHE A 116 -29.39 -9.46 -6.94
C PHE A 116 -29.88 -10.27 -5.75
N LEU A 117 -29.02 -11.11 -5.14
CA LEU A 117 -29.38 -11.90 -3.96
C LEU A 117 -29.73 -11.02 -2.76
N ARG A 118 -28.99 -9.94 -2.53
CA ARG A 118 -29.26 -9.01 -1.44
C ARG A 118 -30.60 -8.32 -1.59
N ASN A 119 -30.96 -7.91 -2.81
CA ASN A 119 -32.18 -7.13 -3.06
C ASN A 119 -33.43 -8.04 -3.11
N ASN A 120 -33.30 -9.27 -3.60
CA ASN A 120 -34.46 -10.15 -3.79
C ASN A 120 -34.62 -11.21 -2.67
N PHE A 121 -33.58 -11.46 -1.90
CA PHE A 121 -33.58 -12.48 -0.84
C PHE A 121 -32.93 -11.94 0.46
N PRO A 122 -33.50 -10.93 1.12
CA PRO A 122 -32.89 -10.31 2.29
C PRO A 122 -32.72 -11.27 3.46
N LEU A 123 -33.66 -12.20 3.67
CA LEU A 123 -33.58 -13.19 4.76
C LEU A 123 -32.44 -14.21 4.54
N THR A 124 -32.24 -14.69 3.32
CA THR A 124 -31.12 -15.59 2.99
C THR A 124 -29.76 -14.86 3.15
N ASN A 125 -29.71 -13.58 2.82
CA ASN A 125 -28.53 -12.78 3.00
C ASN A 125 -28.22 -12.55 4.49
N PHE A 126 -29.23 -12.29 5.30
CA PHE A 126 -29.11 -12.20 6.78
C PHE A 126 -28.65 -13.55 7.36
N TYR A 127 -29.23 -14.65 6.95
CA TYR A 127 -28.83 -16.01 7.37
C TYR A 127 -27.37 -16.32 7.01
N MET A 128 -26.94 -16.01 5.78
CA MET A 128 -25.57 -16.17 5.34
C MET A 128 -24.59 -15.25 6.12
N PHE A 129 -25.02 -14.04 6.48
CA PHE A 129 -24.24 -13.14 7.32
C PHE A 129 -24.06 -13.72 8.74
N VAL A 130 -25.11 -14.24 9.33
CA VAL A 130 -25.09 -14.88 10.66
C VAL A 130 -24.19 -16.13 10.63
N LEU A 131 -24.32 -16.98 9.62
CA LEU A 131 -23.48 -18.17 9.46
C LEU A 131 -21.98 -17.83 9.28
N LYS A 132 -21.68 -16.80 8.50
CA LYS A 132 -20.31 -16.30 8.35
C LYS A 132 -19.74 -15.78 9.68
N LYS A 133 -20.55 -15.00 10.43
CA LYS A 133 -20.17 -14.48 11.74
C LYS A 133 -19.95 -15.61 12.75
N TYR A 134 -20.76 -16.66 12.69
CA TYR A 134 -20.63 -17.85 13.55
C TYR A 134 -19.39 -18.67 13.19
N LYS A 135 -19.17 -18.91 11.91
CA LYS A 135 -17.99 -19.62 11.39
C LYS A 135 -16.68 -18.86 11.68
N PHE A 136 -16.70 -17.53 11.54
CA PHE A 136 -15.58 -16.67 11.91
C PHE A 136 -15.28 -16.73 13.41
N ARG A 137 -16.31 -16.64 14.28
CA ARG A 137 -16.17 -16.79 15.73
C ARG A 137 -15.71 -18.18 16.17
N SER A 138 -16.21 -19.24 15.52
CA SER A 138 -15.81 -20.63 15.80
C SER A 138 -14.35 -20.89 15.45
N ASN A 139 -13.91 -20.41 14.28
CA ASN A 139 -12.51 -20.53 13.86
C ASN A 139 -11.56 -19.67 14.72
N HIS A 140 -12.01 -18.50 15.19
CA HIS A 140 -11.23 -17.66 16.11
C HIS A 140 -11.11 -18.27 17.52
N LYS A 141 -12.18 -18.91 18.06
CA LYS A 141 -12.11 -19.56 19.37
C LYS A 141 -11.19 -20.79 19.42
N LYS A 142 -10.99 -21.49 18.29
CA LYS A 142 -10.08 -22.63 18.21
C LYS A 142 -8.59 -22.25 18.13
N LYS A 143 -8.24 -20.95 17.95
CA LYS A 143 -6.88 -20.48 17.70
C LYS A 143 -6.40 -19.40 18.68
N LEU A 144 -6.99 -19.29 19.87
CA LEU A 144 -6.55 -18.37 20.91
C LEU A 144 -5.53 -19.05 21.85
N ASN A 145 -4.36 -19.41 21.34
CA ASN A 145 -3.16 -19.54 22.16
C ASN A 145 -2.36 -18.25 22.02
N ILE A 146 -2.02 -17.63 23.15
CA ILE A 146 -1.54 -16.24 23.27
C ILE A 146 -0.09 -16.08 22.77
N ASN A 147 0.59 -17.16 22.39
CA ASN A 147 1.99 -17.20 21.95
C ASN A 147 2.17 -17.52 20.44
N GLU A 148 1.12 -17.46 19.65
CA GLU A 148 1.18 -17.90 18.25
C GLU A 148 1.46 -16.75 17.27
N SER A 149 2.17 -17.10 16.19
CA SER A 149 2.40 -16.25 15.02
C SER A 149 1.12 -15.59 14.50
N PRO A 150 1.18 -14.41 13.90
CA PRO A 150 0.01 -13.72 13.38
C PRO A 150 -0.70 -14.57 12.31
N ILE A 151 -2.03 -14.50 12.30
CA ILE A 151 -2.87 -15.23 11.35
C ILE A 151 -3.43 -14.25 10.34
N PHE A 152 -3.00 -14.39 9.10
CA PHE A 152 -3.49 -13.59 7.98
C PHE A 152 -4.53 -14.36 7.16
N THR A 153 -5.32 -13.65 6.38
CA THR A 153 -6.26 -14.26 5.43
C THR A 153 -5.51 -14.82 4.22
N ASP A 154 -6.07 -15.83 3.54
CA ASP A 154 -5.47 -16.42 2.34
C ASP A 154 -5.17 -15.35 1.27
N LYS A 155 -6.02 -14.33 1.14
CA LYS A 155 -5.83 -13.22 0.21
C LYS A 155 -4.59 -12.38 0.57
N VAL A 156 -4.35 -12.10 1.85
CA VAL A 156 -3.17 -11.36 2.33
C VAL A 156 -1.92 -12.19 2.12
N ASN A 157 -1.95 -13.49 2.47
CA ASN A 157 -0.85 -14.41 2.25
C ASN A 157 -0.48 -14.50 0.76
N LEU A 158 -1.48 -14.56 -0.12
CA LEU A 158 -1.25 -14.61 -1.57
C LEU A 158 -0.54 -13.35 -2.08
N LYS A 159 -0.99 -12.16 -1.67
CA LYS A 159 -0.41 -10.88 -2.11
C LYS A 159 1.08 -10.73 -1.74
N ALA A 160 1.51 -11.31 -0.62
CA ALA A 160 2.87 -11.18 -0.11
C ALA A 160 3.88 -12.14 -0.76
N LYS A 161 3.42 -13.18 -1.46
CA LYS A 161 4.25 -14.35 -1.82
C LYS A 161 5.37 -14.08 -2.82
N TRP A 162 5.21 -13.15 -3.72
CA TRP A 162 6.06 -13.00 -4.89
C TRP A 162 7.52 -12.58 -4.57
N THR A 163 7.76 -11.93 -3.43
CA THR A 163 9.11 -11.44 -3.08
C THR A 163 10.04 -12.54 -2.58
N TYR A 164 9.48 -13.62 -2.04
CA TYR A 164 10.22 -14.76 -1.49
C TYR A 164 9.90 -16.10 -2.16
N SER A 165 9.13 -16.08 -3.25
CA SER A 165 8.89 -17.27 -4.07
C SER A 165 10.03 -17.46 -5.07
N ASN A 166 10.49 -18.70 -5.23
CA ASN A 166 11.44 -19.07 -6.27
C ASN A 166 10.79 -19.29 -7.63
N GLU A 167 9.45 -19.28 -7.70
CA GLU A 167 8.67 -19.52 -8.90
C GLU A 167 8.36 -18.22 -9.62
N ASN A 168 8.58 -18.16 -10.94
CA ASN A 168 8.15 -16.99 -11.73
C ASN A 168 6.62 -16.91 -11.87
N LYS A 169 5.89 -18.02 -11.74
CA LYS A 169 4.43 -18.07 -11.83
C LYS A 169 3.84 -18.62 -10.55
N ILE A 170 3.04 -17.82 -9.89
CA ILE A 170 2.35 -18.18 -8.64
C ILE A 170 0.87 -18.43 -8.96
N GLU A 171 0.31 -19.50 -8.43
CA GLU A 171 -1.14 -19.76 -8.55
C GLU A 171 -1.94 -18.58 -7.97
N GLY A 172 -2.94 -18.12 -8.72
CA GLY A 172 -3.76 -16.95 -8.37
C GLY A 172 -3.21 -15.61 -8.86
N TYR A 173 -2.06 -15.60 -9.56
CA TYR A 173 -1.53 -14.41 -10.23
C TYR A 173 -1.82 -14.53 -11.74
N ASP A 174 -2.34 -13.45 -12.33
CA ASP A 174 -2.64 -13.42 -13.78
C ASP A 174 -1.37 -13.45 -14.64
N LEU A 175 -0.28 -12.87 -14.13
CA LEU A 175 1.00 -12.73 -14.82
C LEU A 175 2.14 -13.39 -14.05
N GLY A 176 3.24 -13.68 -14.77
CA GLY A 176 4.50 -14.04 -14.14
C GLY A 176 5.13 -12.89 -13.36
N ILE A 177 5.95 -13.21 -12.35
CA ILE A 177 6.56 -12.20 -11.45
C ILE A 177 7.40 -11.18 -12.25
N ARG A 178 8.19 -11.65 -13.22
CA ARG A 178 9.03 -10.75 -14.03
C ARG A 178 8.21 -9.81 -14.89
N GLU A 179 7.19 -10.33 -15.56
CA GLU A 179 6.29 -9.57 -16.42
C GLU A 179 5.49 -8.54 -15.63
N GLY A 180 4.91 -8.95 -14.49
CA GLY A 180 4.14 -8.04 -13.64
C GLY A 180 4.99 -6.93 -13.04
N ASN A 181 6.24 -7.22 -12.60
CA ASN A 181 7.16 -6.20 -12.12
C ASN A 181 7.54 -5.21 -13.23
N GLN A 182 7.78 -5.69 -14.46
CA GLN A 182 8.06 -4.80 -15.59
C GLN A 182 6.90 -3.84 -15.84
N ILE A 183 5.65 -4.34 -15.81
CA ILE A 183 4.46 -3.49 -15.97
C ILE A 183 4.40 -2.40 -14.89
N MET A 184 4.68 -2.73 -13.63
CA MET A 184 4.70 -1.72 -12.57
C MET A 184 5.79 -0.67 -12.78
N VAL A 185 7.00 -1.10 -13.17
CA VAL A 185 8.11 -0.20 -13.48
C VAL A 185 7.73 0.71 -14.65
N ASP A 186 7.14 0.18 -15.72
CA ASP A 186 6.69 0.98 -16.87
C ASP A 186 5.65 2.05 -16.49
N GLN A 187 4.76 1.77 -15.55
CA GLN A 187 3.82 2.78 -15.06
C GLN A 187 4.54 3.87 -14.26
N MET A 188 5.51 3.48 -13.45
CA MET A 188 6.31 4.44 -12.68
C MET A 188 7.24 5.28 -13.56
N GLU A 189 7.75 4.71 -14.68
CA GLU A 189 8.48 5.49 -15.70
C GLU A 189 7.60 6.59 -16.30
N LYS A 190 6.38 6.25 -16.72
CA LYS A 190 5.42 7.22 -17.24
C LYS A 190 5.05 8.30 -16.20
N LEU A 191 4.91 7.89 -14.93
CA LEU A 191 4.68 8.84 -13.85
C LEU A 191 5.87 9.80 -13.70
N TYR A 192 7.09 9.28 -13.71
CA TYR A 192 8.30 10.09 -13.66
C TYR A 192 8.39 11.08 -14.82
N GLU A 193 8.08 10.65 -16.05
CA GLU A 193 8.05 11.53 -17.22
C GLU A 193 7.08 12.71 -17.05
N ILE A 194 5.86 12.45 -16.55
CA ILE A 194 4.86 13.50 -16.27
C ILE A 194 5.37 14.47 -15.19
N LEU A 195 5.96 13.94 -14.11
CA LEU A 195 6.49 14.78 -13.02
C LEU A 195 7.67 15.64 -13.49
N SER A 196 8.58 15.07 -14.28
CA SER A 196 9.74 15.75 -14.83
C SER A 196 9.35 16.93 -15.73
N GLN A 197 8.33 16.76 -16.57
CA GLN A 197 7.79 17.84 -17.41
C GLN A 197 7.21 19.01 -16.60
N GLN A 198 6.80 18.76 -15.35
CA GLN A 198 6.26 19.74 -14.43
C GLN A 198 7.30 20.24 -13.39
N SER A 199 8.56 19.79 -13.51
CA SER A 199 9.63 20.06 -12.54
C SER A 199 9.29 19.60 -11.11
N ILE A 200 8.50 18.54 -10.97
CA ILE A 200 8.11 17.95 -9.68
C ILE A 200 9.14 16.89 -9.31
N LYS A 201 9.71 16.99 -8.12
CA LYS A 201 10.62 15.97 -7.59
C LYS A 201 9.88 14.67 -7.28
N LEU A 202 10.54 13.53 -7.52
CA LEU A 202 10.05 12.20 -7.14
C LEU A 202 10.95 11.63 -6.05
N SER A 203 10.36 11.09 -5.00
CA SER A 203 11.01 10.14 -4.09
C SER A 203 10.16 8.88 -3.99
N LEU A 204 10.82 7.75 -3.71
CA LEU A 204 10.15 6.48 -3.59
C LEU A 204 10.54 5.81 -2.27
N ALA A 205 9.56 5.26 -1.57
CA ALA A 205 9.72 4.56 -0.32
C ALA A 205 9.25 3.12 -0.42
N VAL A 206 10.01 2.19 0.20
CA VAL A 206 9.65 0.78 0.35
C VAL A 206 9.75 0.37 1.81
N TYR A 207 8.85 -0.50 2.25
CA TYR A 207 8.76 -0.98 3.63
C TYR A 207 8.33 -2.45 3.66
N PRO A 208 8.76 -3.23 4.67
CA PRO A 208 8.40 -4.63 4.73
C PRO A 208 6.99 -4.84 5.29
N TRP A 209 6.29 -5.83 4.74
CA TRP A 209 5.15 -6.47 5.41
C TRP A 209 5.66 -7.48 6.45
N PRO A 210 4.82 -7.89 7.42
CA PRO A 210 5.16 -8.96 8.37
C PRO A 210 5.63 -10.24 7.69
N HIS A 211 5.02 -10.60 6.55
CA HIS A 211 5.41 -11.76 5.75
C HIS A 211 6.84 -11.68 5.21
N GLN A 212 7.29 -10.48 4.85
CA GLN A 212 8.65 -10.27 4.37
C GLN A 212 9.66 -10.32 5.52
N LEU A 213 9.31 -9.84 6.71
CA LEU A 213 10.14 -10.02 7.89
C LEU A 213 10.35 -11.49 8.22
N GLU A 214 9.33 -12.33 8.06
CA GLU A 214 9.37 -13.75 8.38
C GLU A 214 10.05 -14.60 7.29
N ASN A 215 9.86 -14.27 6.01
CA ASN A 215 10.17 -15.18 4.90
C ASN A 215 11.13 -14.60 3.84
N ASP A 216 11.44 -13.31 3.90
CA ASP A 216 12.28 -12.61 2.92
C ASP A 216 13.61 -12.16 3.56
N VAL A 217 14.39 -11.39 2.84
CA VAL A 217 15.69 -10.87 3.27
C VAL A 217 15.71 -9.34 3.19
N ILE A 218 16.61 -8.71 3.95
CA ILE A 218 16.79 -7.25 3.98
C ILE A 218 16.98 -6.64 2.58
N ASN A 219 17.66 -7.36 1.68
CA ASN A 219 17.86 -7.00 0.28
C ASN A 219 16.86 -7.73 -0.64
N SER A 220 15.58 -7.69 -0.26
CA SER A 220 14.47 -8.25 -1.02
C SER A 220 14.50 -7.86 -2.50
N ILE A 221 13.94 -8.71 -3.37
CA ILE A 221 13.75 -8.36 -4.78
C ILE A 221 12.91 -7.08 -4.94
N HIS A 222 11.95 -6.86 -4.05
CA HIS A 222 11.16 -5.63 -3.98
C HIS A 222 12.05 -4.40 -3.79
N VAL A 223 12.98 -4.44 -2.82
CA VAL A 223 13.95 -3.36 -2.58
C VAL A 223 14.82 -3.13 -3.80
N LYS A 224 15.37 -4.20 -4.41
CA LYS A 224 16.29 -4.10 -5.54
C LYS A 224 15.65 -3.47 -6.78
N ILE A 225 14.40 -3.83 -7.11
CA ILE A 225 13.68 -3.29 -8.25
C ILE A 225 13.53 -1.77 -8.11
N TRP A 226 13.05 -1.31 -6.96
CA TRP A 226 12.77 0.10 -6.75
C TRP A 226 14.03 0.94 -6.49
N GLN A 227 15.06 0.35 -5.91
CA GLN A 227 16.37 0.98 -5.82
C GLN A 227 16.99 1.19 -7.20
N GLU A 228 16.89 0.21 -8.10
CA GLU A 228 17.35 0.33 -9.48
C GLU A 228 16.60 1.41 -10.26
N PHE A 229 15.26 1.40 -10.15
CA PHE A 229 14.41 2.45 -10.74
C PHE A 229 14.82 3.86 -10.29
N CYS A 230 15.18 4.02 -9.02
CA CYS A 230 15.49 5.32 -8.42
C CYS A 230 16.86 5.90 -8.77
N LYS A 231 17.82 5.09 -9.31
CA LYS A 231 19.23 5.52 -9.49
C LYS A 231 19.43 6.89 -10.13
N ASN A 232 18.61 7.23 -11.14
CA ASN A 232 18.73 8.48 -11.88
C ASN A 232 17.41 9.26 -11.97
N LYS A 233 16.42 8.92 -11.14
CA LYS A 233 15.05 9.45 -11.23
C LYS A 233 14.53 10.03 -9.92
N CYS A 234 14.94 9.43 -8.82
CA CYS A 234 14.43 9.87 -7.52
C CYS A 234 15.40 10.85 -6.84
N GLU A 235 14.84 11.86 -6.20
CA GLU A 235 15.56 12.70 -5.25
C GLU A 235 16.05 11.85 -4.07
N ASN A 236 15.19 10.95 -3.56
CA ASN A 236 15.52 9.99 -2.50
C ASN A 236 14.89 8.61 -2.76
N PHE A 237 15.66 7.56 -2.49
CA PHE A 237 15.15 6.22 -2.28
C PHE A 237 15.13 5.91 -0.79
N ILE A 238 13.95 5.73 -0.22
CA ILE A 238 13.74 5.59 1.23
C ILE A 238 13.45 4.13 1.53
N ASN A 239 14.49 3.39 1.96
CA ASN A 239 14.37 1.99 2.31
C ASN A 239 14.18 1.82 3.82
N TYR A 240 13.01 1.33 4.24
CA TYR A 240 12.69 1.05 5.65
C TYR A 240 13.06 -0.36 6.08
N PHE A 241 13.40 -1.28 5.17
CA PHE A 241 13.74 -2.66 5.50
C PHE A 241 14.80 -2.77 6.59
N PRO A 242 15.94 -2.04 6.53
CA PRO A 242 16.97 -2.14 7.58
C PRO A 242 16.43 -1.91 8.98
N ILE A 243 15.56 -0.92 9.19
CA ILE A 243 15.05 -0.58 10.52
C ILE A 243 14.28 -1.74 11.14
N PHE A 244 13.41 -2.39 10.35
CA PHE A 244 12.58 -3.49 10.86
C PHE A 244 13.34 -4.80 10.96
N PHE A 245 14.29 -5.07 10.05
CA PHE A 245 15.16 -6.26 10.11
C PHE A 245 16.16 -6.17 11.26
N ASP A 246 16.73 -5.00 11.52
CA ASP A 246 17.63 -4.79 12.67
C ASP A 246 16.87 -4.96 13.99
N GLU A 247 15.66 -4.44 14.10
CA GLU A 247 14.81 -4.68 15.28
C GLU A 247 14.52 -6.19 15.46
N MET A 248 14.18 -6.90 14.38
CA MET A 248 13.92 -8.33 14.42
C MET A 248 15.16 -9.14 14.82
N ASN A 249 16.34 -8.77 14.36
CA ASN A 249 17.59 -9.43 14.71
C ASN A 249 17.98 -9.20 16.17
N ASN A 250 17.62 -8.04 16.74
CA ASN A 250 17.90 -7.69 18.14
C ASN A 250 16.83 -8.20 19.12
N SER A 251 15.69 -8.69 18.62
CA SER A 251 14.59 -9.22 19.42
C SER A 251 14.11 -10.57 18.86
N SER A 252 12.96 -10.56 18.23
CA SER A 252 12.39 -11.67 17.46
C SER A 252 11.37 -11.16 16.46
N TYR A 253 11.00 -12.01 15.47
CA TYR A 253 9.90 -11.73 14.55
C TYR A 253 8.62 -11.35 15.31
N LEU A 254 8.23 -12.15 16.32
CA LEU A 254 6.97 -11.96 17.02
C LEU A 254 6.95 -10.65 17.83
N GLU A 255 8.06 -10.29 18.46
CA GLU A 255 8.20 -9.03 19.21
C GLU A 255 8.17 -7.83 18.27
N THR A 256 8.91 -7.88 17.16
CA THR A 256 8.90 -6.86 16.12
C THR A 256 7.51 -6.68 15.53
N TYR A 257 6.83 -7.78 15.20
CA TYR A 257 5.45 -7.74 14.71
C TYR A 257 4.51 -7.06 15.72
N LYS A 258 4.50 -7.51 16.99
CA LYS A 258 3.64 -6.93 18.04
C LYS A 258 3.92 -5.45 18.29
N LYS A 259 5.17 -5.04 18.13
CA LYS A 259 5.61 -3.65 18.37
C LYS A 259 5.11 -2.70 17.27
N TYR A 260 5.14 -3.11 16.01
CA TYR A 260 4.97 -2.19 14.88
C TYR A 260 3.69 -2.39 14.07
N TYR A 261 3.03 -3.55 14.18
CA TYR A 261 1.87 -3.89 13.36
C TYR A 261 0.61 -4.12 14.21
N PHE A 262 -0.54 -4.06 13.57
CA PHE A 262 -1.80 -4.44 14.20
C PHE A 262 -1.92 -5.97 14.29
N LYS A 263 -2.58 -6.47 15.35
CA LYS A 263 -2.78 -7.91 15.54
C LYS A 263 -3.56 -8.54 14.38
N ASN A 264 -2.99 -9.58 13.76
CA ASN A 264 -3.55 -10.32 12.61
C ASN A 264 -3.86 -9.43 11.39
N ASP A 265 -3.07 -8.37 11.21
CA ASP A 265 -3.21 -7.39 10.17
C ASP A 265 -1.80 -6.97 9.68
N PRO A 266 -1.56 -6.80 8.37
CA PRO A 266 -0.26 -6.39 7.88
C PRO A 266 0.05 -4.91 8.12
N HIS A 267 -0.95 -4.08 8.44
CA HIS A 267 -0.78 -2.63 8.56
C HIS A 267 -0.01 -2.24 9.82
N PHE A 268 0.74 -1.15 9.68
CA PHE A 268 1.44 -0.54 10.81
C PHE A 268 0.47 0.02 11.85
N ASN A 269 0.77 -0.19 13.12
CA ASN A 269 0.13 0.52 14.22
C ASN A 269 0.76 1.92 14.39
N LYS A 270 0.31 2.69 15.40
CA LYS A 270 0.82 4.03 15.69
C LYS A 270 2.35 4.09 15.88
N VAL A 271 2.96 3.02 16.44
CA VAL A 271 4.42 2.95 16.65
C VAL A 271 5.13 2.78 15.31
N GLY A 272 4.63 1.90 14.44
CA GLY A 272 5.15 1.72 13.09
C GLY A 272 5.09 3.02 12.28
N HIS A 273 3.96 3.73 12.31
CA HIS A 273 3.83 5.03 11.65
C HIS A 273 4.81 6.09 12.19
N LYS A 274 5.10 6.12 13.49
CA LYS A 274 6.12 7.01 14.06
C LYS A 274 7.52 6.70 13.54
N VAL A 275 7.85 5.43 13.34
CA VAL A 275 9.14 5.02 12.75
C VAL A 275 9.26 5.51 11.31
N LEU A 276 8.19 5.31 10.50
CA LEU A 276 8.18 5.81 9.12
C LEU A 276 8.35 7.33 9.08
N ALA A 277 7.60 8.07 9.89
CA ALA A 277 7.66 9.52 9.95
C ALA A 277 9.05 10.03 10.36
N LYS A 278 9.68 9.40 11.36
CA LYS A 278 11.01 9.79 11.85
C LYS A 278 12.04 9.73 10.73
N LYS A 279 12.17 8.58 10.07
CA LYS A 279 13.13 8.41 8.96
C LYS A 279 12.84 9.34 7.79
N LEU A 280 11.56 9.55 7.46
CA LEU A 280 11.15 10.46 6.39
C LEU A 280 11.62 11.90 6.69
N ILE A 281 11.42 12.38 7.92
CA ILE A 281 11.83 13.72 8.35
C ILE A 281 13.36 13.87 8.32
N GLU A 282 14.10 12.83 8.70
CA GLU A 282 15.57 12.84 8.67
C GLU A 282 16.14 12.95 7.25
N ILE A 283 15.45 12.40 6.25
CA ILE A 283 15.90 12.38 4.85
C ILE A 283 15.48 13.66 4.10
N ILE A 284 14.30 14.19 4.41
CA ILE A 284 13.72 15.33 3.66
C ILE A 284 14.17 16.68 4.22
N LYS A 285 14.66 16.73 5.45
CA LYS A 285 15.27 17.96 6.00
C LYS A 285 16.63 18.26 5.38
#